data_f8f25eeb13f3068c663bc003865fb0a5
#
_entry.id   f8f25eeb13f3068c663bc003865fb0a5
#
_cell.length_a   1.000
_cell.length_b   1.000
_cell.length_c   1.000
_cell.angle_alpha   90.00
_cell.angle_beta   90.00
_cell.angle_gamma   90.00
#
_symmetry.space_group_name_H-M   'P 1'
#
loop_
_entity.id
_entity.type
_entity.pdbx_description
1 polymer ?
#
loop_
_entity_poly.entity_id
_entity_poly.type
_entity_poly.pdbx_seq_one_letter_code
_entity_poly.pdbx_strand_id
1 'polypeptide(L)'
;ICMNLPSVLTTSGALLCHSLRLHRGSDLLQSIKQLCREKHIAAGVVLSAVGCISRGRVRDASGVTIRDIEDHCEIVSLNGTVSQTRCHLHIALSREDLSTLGGHLCEGCIINTTCELVIAEIPATAIETEFDEETGYHELIFVPNT
;
A
#
# COMPACT_ATOMS: atom_id res chain seq x y z
N ILE A 1 -34.55 7.76 -1.38
CA ILE A 1 -33.54 6.96 -2.10
C ILE A 1 -32.79 6.19 -1.01
N CYS A 2 -33.10 4.89 -0.80
CA CYS A 2 -32.28 4.04 0.02
C CYS A 2 -30.92 3.90 -0.67
N MET A 3 -29.85 4.47 -0.10
CA MET A 3 -28.50 4.10 -0.48
C MET A 3 -28.31 2.65 -0.03
N ASN A 4 -28.17 1.75 -0.99
CA ASN A 4 -27.64 0.43 -0.67
C ASN A 4 -26.20 0.63 -0.22
N LEU A 5 -25.95 0.54 1.08
CA LEU A 5 -24.58 0.46 1.58
C LEU A 5 -23.94 -0.80 1.02
N PRO A 6 -22.70 -0.71 0.53
CA PRO A 6 -21.95 -1.90 0.15
C PRO A 6 -21.85 -2.85 1.35
N SER A 7 -21.56 -4.11 1.11
CA SER A 7 -21.34 -5.06 2.20
C SER A 7 -20.21 -4.59 3.08
N VAL A 8 -20.46 -4.50 4.39
CA VAL A 8 -19.49 -4.06 5.40
C VAL A 8 -19.15 -5.23 6.29
N LEU A 9 -17.88 -5.56 6.39
CA LEU A 9 -17.36 -6.47 7.41
C LEU A 9 -16.92 -5.66 8.62
N THR A 10 -17.58 -5.86 9.76
CA THR A 10 -17.17 -5.23 11.03
C THR A 10 -16.50 -6.29 11.91
N THR A 11 -15.25 -6.02 12.27
CA THR A 11 -14.46 -6.87 13.17
C THR A 11 -13.91 -6.04 14.32
N SER A 12 -13.58 -6.70 15.43
CA SER A 12 -12.97 -6.08 16.60
C SER A 12 -11.85 -6.96 17.13
N GLY A 13 -10.85 -6.34 17.75
CA GLY A 13 -9.72 -7.04 18.35
C GLY A 13 -8.52 -6.12 18.49
N ALA A 14 -7.46 -6.64 19.10
CA ALA A 14 -6.19 -5.94 19.17
C ALA A 14 -5.52 -5.93 17.78
N LEU A 15 -4.91 -4.81 17.42
CA LEU A 15 -4.08 -4.74 16.23
C LEU A 15 -2.73 -5.39 16.49
N LEU A 16 -2.31 -6.27 15.58
CA LEU A 16 -0.93 -6.73 15.54
C LEU A 16 -0.15 -5.84 14.56
N CYS A 17 0.82 -5.10 15.08
CA CYS A 17 1.60 -4.16 14.30
C CYS A 17 3.00 -4.71 14.00
N HIS A 18 3.38 -4.61 12.73
CA HIS A 18 4.74 -4.88 12.27
C HIS A 18 5.44 -3.55 12.01
N SER A 19 6.45 -3.24 12.82
CA SER A 19 7.25 -2.02 12.70
C SER A 19 8.63 -2.37 12.21
N LEU A 20 9.07 -1.75 11.14
CA LEU A 20 10.36 -2.02 10.51
C LEU A 20 10.99 -0.76 9.90
N ARG A 21 12.29 -0.80 9.76
CA ARG A 21 13.04 0.21 9.02
C ARG A 21 13.64 -0.41 7.77
N LEU A 22 13.24 0.10 6.62
CA LEU A 22 13.87 -0.23 5.35
C LEU A 22 15.16 0.56 5.18
N HIS A 23 16.20 -0.11 4.70
CA HIS A 23 17.50 0.48 4.47
C HIS A 23 17.62 1.08 3.07
N ARG A 24 18.62 1.90 2.88
CA ARG A 24 19.01 2.44 1.57
C ARG A 24 19.15 1.34 0.53
N GLY A 25 18.57 1.55 -0.64
CA GLY A 25 18.59 0.61 -1.76
C GLY A 25 17.45 -0.42 -1.74
N SER A 26 16.68 -0.52 -0.65
CA SER A 26 15.50 -1.38 -0.62
C SER A 26 14.42 -0.88 -1.58
N ASP A 27 13.76 -1.80 -2.29
CA ASP A 27 12.54 -1.50 -3.03
C ASP A 27 11.36 -1.50 -2.05
N LEU A 28 10.62 -0.39 -1.99
CA LEU A 28 9.54 -0.21 -1.03
C LEU A 28 8.43 -1.25 -1.19
N LEU A 29 7.91 -1.43 -2.41
CA LEU A 29 6.80 -2.35 -2.65
C LEU A 29 7.21 -3.80 -2.50
N GLN A 30 8.39 -4.20 -2.99
CA GLN A 30 8.89 -5.56 -2.83
C GLN A 30 9.11 -5.91 -1.35
N SER A 31 9.63 -4.97 -0.56
CA SER A 31 9.82 -5.15 0.88
C SER A 31 8.49 -5.38 1.61
N ILE A 32 7.46 -4.60 1.26
CA ILE A 32 6.10 -4.78 1.82
C ILE A 32 5.53 -6.15 1.42
N LYS A 33 5.62 -6.51 0.15
CA LYS A 33 5.17 -7.83 -0.34
C LYS A 33 5.87 -8.99 0.36
N GLN A 34 7.19 -8.86 0.59
CA GLN A 34 7.98 -9.86 1.29
C GLN A 34 7.51 -10.00 2.74
N LEU A 35 7.36 -8.87 3.47
CA LEU A 35 6.85 -8.88 4.84
C LEU A 35 5.48 -9.58 4.93
N CYS A 36 4.55 -9.23 4.03
CA CYS A 36 3.23 -9.81 4.03
C CYS A 36 3.24 -11.33 3.83
N ARG A 37 4.11 -11.83 2.98
CA ARG A 37 4.29 -13.28 2.77
C ARG A 37 4.92 -13.97 4.00
N GLU A 38 6.02 -13.41 4.53
CA GLU A 38 6.75 -13.99 5.66
C GLU A 38 5.92 -14.01 6.96
N LYS A 39 5.08 -13.00 7.15
CA LYS A 39 4.20 -12.88 8.32
C LYS A 39 2.81 -13.48 8.11
N HIS A 40 2.53 -14.00 6.92
CA HIS A 40 1.22 -14.57 6.55
C HIS A 40 0.06 -13.59 6.77
N ILE A 41 0.27 -12.31 6.46
CA ILE A 41 -0.75 -11.26 6.66
C ILE A 41 -1.94 -11.53 5.74
N ALA A 42 -3.08 -11.88 6.31
CA ALA A 42 -4.31 -12.14 5.57
C ALA A 42 -5.00 -10.85 5.12
N ALA A 43 -4.99 -9.83 5.97
CA ALA A 43 -5.45 -8.48 5.69
C ALA A 43 -4.68 -7.48 6.56
N GLY A 44 -4.13 -6.45 5.97
CA GLY A 44 -3.41 -5.40 6.67
C GLY A 44 -3.61 -4.03 6.03
N VAL A 45 -3.20 -3.02 6.76
CA VAL A 45 -3.24 -1.62 6.35
C VAL A 45 -1.93 -0.93 6.72
N VAL A 46 -1.44 -0.04 5.86
CA VAL A 46 -0.31 0.82 6.20
C VAL A 46 -0.78 1.90 7.15
N LEU A 47 -0.22 1.94 8.36
CA LEU A 47 -0.51 2.98 9.35
C LEU A 47 0.41 4.17 9.19
N SER A 48 1.70 3.94 8.89
CA SER A 48 2.69 4.99 8.76
C SER A 48 3.83 4.55 7.84
N ALA A 49 4.32 5.50 7.05
CA ALA A 49 5.56 5.37 6.30
C ALA A 49 6.23 6.74 6.22
N VAL A 50 7.41 6.85 6.80
CA VAL A 50 8.21 8.09 6.83
C VAL A 50 9.61 7.79 6.36
N GLY A 51 10.10 8.58 5.44
CA GLY A 51 11.43 8.43 4.88
C GLY A 51 11.55 9.07 3.51
N CYS A 52 12.55 8.68 2.75
CA CYS A 52 12.83 9.26 1.46
C CYS A 52 13.26 8.22 0.43
N ILE A 53 13.09 8.59 -0.83
CA ILE A 53 13.45 7.76 -1.98
C ILE A 53 14.50 8.47 -2.83
N SER A 54 15.32 7.67 -3.52
CA SER A 54 16.23 8.14 -4.56
C SER A 54 15.64 8.01 -5.97
N ARG A 55 14.62 7.17 -6.10
CA ARG A 55 13.89 6.93 -7.34
C ARG A 55 12.47 6.50 -7.00
N GLY A 56 11.50 7.06 -7.68
CA GLY A 56 10.09 6.67 -7.60
C GLY A 56 9.60 6.02 -8.88
N ARG A 57 8.60 5.17 -8.76
CA ARG A 57 7.88 4.60 -9.88
C ARG A 57 6.42 4.43 -9.52
N VAL A 58 5.56 5.09 -10.27
CA VAL A 58 4.11 5.12 -10.01
C VAL A 58 3.33 4.96 -11.30
N ARG A 59 2.13 4.37 -11.20
CA ARG A 59 1.14 4.42 -12.26
C ARG A 59 0.25 5.64 -12.04
N ASP A 60 0.04 6.43 -13.08
CA ASP A 60 -0.80 7.61 -13.01
C ASP A 60 -2.31 7.28 -13.08
N ALA A 61 -3.16 8.30 -13.00
CA ALA A 61 -4.61 8.16 -12.95
C ALA A 61 -5.24 7.63 -14.25
N SER A 62 -4.48 7.49 -15.34
CA SER A 62 -4.96 6.81 -16.54
C SER A 62 -5.22 5.31 -16.34
N GLY A 63 -4.62 4.74 -15.28
CA GLY A 63 -4.71 3.31 -14.96
C GLY A 63 -3.76 2.42 -15.78
N VAL A 64 -3.02 3.00 -16.74
CA VAL A 64 -2.13 2.25 -17.64
C VAL A 64 -0.73 2.81 -17.75
N THR A 65 -0.54 4.12 -17.58
CA THR A 65 0.75 4.77 -17.78
C THR A 65 1.60 4.76 -16.52
N ILE A 66 2.79 4.16 -16.61
CA ILE A 66 3.79 4.17 -15.54
C ILE A 66 4.76 5.33 -15.78
N ARG A 67 5.06 6.03 -14.69
CA ARG A 67 5.99 7.16 -14.69
C ARG A 67 7.13 6.91 -13.71
N ASP A 68 8.34 7.14 -14.20
CA ASP A 68 9.55 7.14 -13.37
C ASP A 68 9.79 8.56 -12.83
N ILE A 69 10.22 8.64 -11.57
CA ILE A 69 10.54 9.87 -10.86
C ILE A 69 12.01 9.75 -10.47
N GLU A 70 12.87 10.48 -11.14
CA GLU A 70 14.33 10.41 -10.94
C GLU A 70 14.82 11.38 -9.86
N ASP A 71 13.91 12.11 -9.23
CA ASP A 71 14.21 13.05 -8.15
C ASP A 71 14.32 12.34 -6.81
N HIS A 72 15.15 12.87 -5.92
CA HIS A 72 15.08 12.55 -4.50
C HIS A 72 13.81 13.17 -3.91
N CYS A 73 13.01 12.38 -3.23
CA CYS A 73 11.75 12.84 -2.67
C CYS A 73 11.56 12.32 -1.24
N GLU A 74 10.87 13.13 -0.42
CA GLU A 74 10.35 12.66 0.87
C GLU A 74 9.05 11.90 0.65
N ILE A 75 8.85 10.82 1.41
CA ILE A 75 7.56 10.12 1.47
C ILE A 75 6.63 10.92 2.38
N VAL A 76 5.63 11.58 1.80
CA VAL A 76 4.63 12.37 2.55
C VAL A 76 3.51 11.48 3.07
N SER A 77 3.08 10.52 2.26
CA SER A 77 2.10 9.52 2.67
C SER A 77 2.25 8.23 1.87
N LEU A 78 1.89 7.13 2.48
CA LEU A 78 1.69 5.83 1.87
C LEU A 78 0.43 5.23 2.47
N ASN A 79 -0.57 5.02 1.64
CA ASN A 79 -1.88 4.52 2.06
C ASN A 79 -2.28 3.29 1.26
N GLY A 80 -3.04 2.42 1.88
CA GLY A 80 -3.67 1.30 1.22
C GLY A 80 -3.66 0.03 2.03
N THR A 81 -4.12 -1.02 1.38
CA THR A 81 -4.31 -2.34 1.95
C THR A 81 -3.29 -3.34 1.43
N VAL A 82 -2.94 -4.29 2.26
CA VAL A 82 -1.92 -5.31 1.97
C VAL A 82 -2.38 -6.68 2.43
N SER A 83 -1.96 -7.71 1.70
CA SER A 83 -2.08 -9.10 2.09
C SER A 83 -0.95 -9.92 1.47
N GLN A 84 -0.89 -11.20 1.74
CA GLN A 84 0.07 -12.11 1.12
C GLN A 84 0.00 -12.12 -0.42
N THR A 85 -1.18 -11.86 -0.97
CA THR A 85 -1.47 -12.00 -2.40
C THR A 85 -1.67 -10.69 -3.12
N ARG A 86 -1.99 -9.62 -2.39
CA ARG A 86 -2.31 -8.31 -2.96
C ARG A 86 -1.76 -7.17 -2.10
N CYS A 87 -1.13 -6.20 -2.76
CA CYS A 87 -0.82 -4.89 -2.19
C CYS A 87 -1.41 -3.83 -3.11
N HIS A 88 -2.32 -3.01 -2.58
CA HIS A 88 -2.90 -1.87 -3.28
C HIS A 88 -2.55 -0.61 -2.51
N LEU A 89 -1.55 0.10 -2.98
CA LEU A 89 -0.91 1.20 -2.27
C LEU A 89 -0.81 2.43 -3.17
N HIS A 90 -1.16 3.58 -2.61
CA HIS A 90 -0.91 4.88 -3.22
C HIS A 90 0.12 5.65 -2.40
N ILE A 91 1.02 6.33 -3.09
CA ILE A 91 2.11 7.11 -2.49
C ILE A 91 2.02 8.57 -2.91
N ALA A 92 2.28 9.48 -1.97
CA ALA A 92 2.56 10.89 -2.25
C ALA A 92 4.00 11.22 -1.85
N LEU A 93 4.67 11.95 -2.73
CA LEU A 93 6.09 12.27 -2.66
C LEU A 93 6.27 13.78 -2.77
N SER A 94 7.13 14.36 -1.93
CA SER A 94 7.50 15.77 -1.97
C SER A 94 8.92 15.94 -2.51
N ARG A 95 9.06 16.79 -3.52
CA ARG A 95 10.35 17.19 -4.10
C ARG A 95 11.06 18.25 -3.26
N GLU A 96 12.29 18.60 -3.66
CA GLU A 96 13.10 19.66 -3.04
C GLU A 96 12.40 21.03 -3.05
N ASP A 97 11.65 21.33 -4.10
CA ASP A 97 10.86 22.57 -4.22
C ASP A 97 9.51 22.50 -3.50
N LEU A 98 9.26 21.45 -2.73
CA LEU A 98 8.02 21.14 -2.02
C LEU A 98 6.82 20.79 -2.91
N SER A 99 7.00 20.75 -4.24
CA SER A 99 5.95 20.23 -5.11
C SER A 99 5.67 18.76 -4.81
N THR A 100 4.40 18.40 -4.79
CA THR A 100 3.95 17.05 -4.46
C THR A 100 3.40 16.35 -5.68
N LEU A 101 3.78 15.10 -5.86
CA LEU A 101 3.30 14.19 -6.89
C LEU A 101 3.11 12.80 -6.29
N GLY A 102 2.40 11.95 -7.00
CA GLY A 102 2.19 10.59 -6.54
C GLY A 102 1.27 9.81 -7.46
N GLY A 103 0.92 8.62 -7.03
CA GLY A 103 0.07 7.71 -7.75
C GLY A 103 0.05 6.32 -7.14
N HIS A 104 -0.37 5.35 -7.93
CA HIS A 104 -0.35 3.96 -7.54
C HIS A 104 1.10 3.45 -7.48
N LEU A 105 1.51 2.94 -6.32
CA LEU A 105 2.89 2.49 -6.08
C LEU A 105 3.23 1.29 -6.96
N CYS A 106 4.33 1.40 -7.70
CA CYS A 106 4.91 0.32 -8.49
C CYS A 106 6.25 -0.13 -7.90
N GLU A 107 6.70 -1.33 -8.29
CA GLU A 107 8.07 -1.78 -8.02
C GLU A 107 9.06 -0.86 -8.76
N GLY A 108 10.19 -0.59 -8.13
CA GLY A 108 11.18 0.39 -8.60
C GLY A 108 11.19 1.68 -7.79
N CYS A 109 10.42 1.75 -6.70
CA CYS A 109 10.49 2.85 -5.74
C CYS A 109 11.58 2.54 -4.70
N ILE A 110 12.74 3.18 -4.82
CA ILE A 110 13.98 2.82 -4.10
C ILE A 110 14.23 3.77 -2.94
N ILE A 111 14.37 3.20 -1.74
CA ILE A 111 14.67 3.94 -0.51
C ILE A 111 16.05 4.58 -0.60
N ASN A 112 16.15 5.88 -0.25
CA ASN A 112 17.41 6.59 -0.23
C ASN A 112 18.19 6.37 1.08
N THR A 113 17.72 6.93 2.18
CA THR A 113 18.40 6.79 3.50
C THR A 113 17.68 5.77 4.37
N THR A 114 16.39 5.94 4.55
CA THR A 114 15.55 5.11 5.41
C THR A 114 14.09 5.21 5.02
N CYS A 115 13.30 4.20 5.36
CA CYS A 115 11.86 4.30 5.49
C CYS A 115 11.42 3.58 6.77
N GLU A 116 10.83 4.32 7.68
CA GLU A 116 10.19 3.81 8.89
C GLU A 116 8.76 3.42 8.55
N LEU A 117 8.44 2.14 8.62
CA LEU A 117 7.19 1.56 8.13
C LEU A 117 6.46 0.84 9.26
N VAL A 118 5.17 1.11 9.40
CA VAL A 118 4.28 0.40 10.33
C VAL A 118 3.09 -0.13 9.56
N ILE A 119 2.89 -1.45 9.61
CA ILE A 119 1.75 -2.15 9.03
C ILE A 119 0.98 -2.83 10.14
N ALA A 120 -0.33 -2.65 10.18
CA ALA A 120 -1.22 -3.33 11.11
C ALA A 120 -2.03 -4.41 10.41
N GLU A 121 -2.17 -5.57 11.06
CA GLU A 121 -3.13 -6.58 10.64
C GLU A 121 -4.54 -6.21 11.10
N ILE A 122 -5.52 -6.37 10.21
CA ILE A 122 -6.94 -6.17 10.54
C ILE A 122 -7.44 -7.45 11.20
N PRO A 123 -7.92 -7.39 12.46
CA PRO A 123 -8.26 -8.59 13.20
C PRO A 123 -9.41 -9.35 12.55
N ALA A 124 -9.31 -10.69 12.56
CA ALA A 124 -10.33 -11.63 12.07
C ALA A 124 -10.79 -11.33 10.62
N THR A 125 -9.90 -10.79 9.78
CA THR A 125 -10.21 -10.35 8.42
C THR A 125 -9.20 -10.93 7.43
N ALA A 126 -9.67 -11.33 6.26
CA ALA A 126 -8.84 -11.62 5.10
C ALA A 126 -9.25 -10.75 3.90
N ILE A 127 -8.30 -10.53 3.01
CA ILE A 127 -8.51 -9.86 1.72
C ILE A 127 -8.59 -10.93 0.64
N GLU A 128 -9.70 -10.94 -0.07
CA GLU A 128 -9.92 -11.71 -1.30
C GLU A 128 -10.23 -10.78 -2.46
N THR A 129 -10.45 -11.32 -3.64
CA THR A 129 -10.86 -10.55 -4.82
C THR A 129 -12.05 -11.20 -5.48
N GLU A 130 -12.95 -10.38 -5.97
CA GLU A 130 -14.13 -10.75 -6.75
C GLU A 130 -14.15 -9.97 -8.06
N PHE A 131 -14.55 -10.61 -9.15
CA PHE A 131 -14.67 -9.93 -10.43
C PHE A 131 -15.89 -9.00 -10.42
N ASP A 132 -15.68 -7.73 -10.74
CA ASP A 132 -16.71 -6.72 -10.82
C ASP A 132 -16.99 -6.39 -12.30
N GLU A 133 -18.20 -6.69 -12.75
CA GLU A 133 -18.62 -6.44 -14.14
C GLU A 133 -18.71 -4.94 -14.47
N GLU A 134 -18.96 -4.07 -13.48
CA GLU A 134 -19.05 -2.62 -13.68
C GLU A 134 -17.69 -1.99 -13.92
N THR A 135 -16.66 -2.45 -13.21
CA THR A 135 -15.28 -1.94 -13.35
C THR A 135 -14.46 -2.74 -14.35
N GLY A 136 -14.80 -4.00 -14.59
CA GLY A 136 -14.06 -4.95 -15.42
C GLY A 136 -12.78 -5.46 -14.75
N TYR A 137 -12.63 -5.30 -13.45
CA TYR A 137 -11.47 -5.73 -12.67
C TYR A 137 -11.85 -6.70 -11.55
N HIS A 138 -10.86 -7.41 -11.04
CA HIS A 138 -10.97 -8.11 -9.77
C HIS A 138 -10.79 -7.12 -8.63
N GLU A 139 -11.89 -6.75 -8.01
CA GLU A 139 -11.91 -5.80 -6.90
C GLU A 139 -11.75 -6.50 -5.56
N LEU A 140 -11.25 -5.75 -4.58
CA LEU A 140 -11.02 -6.26 -3.24
C LEU A 140 -12.35 -6.47 -2.51
N ILE A 141 -12.45 -7.60 -1.81
CA ILE A 141 -13.49 -7.84 -0.80
C ILE A 141 -12.84 -8.19 0.53
N PHE A 142 -13.45 -7.75 1.62
CA PHE A 142 -13.07 -8.15 2.97
C PHE A 142 -13.95 -9.31 3.41
N VAL A 143 -13.33 -10.41 3.84
CA VAL A 143 -14.02 -11.61 4.30
C VAL A 143 -13.58 -12.01 5.70
N PRO A 144 -14.41 -12.73 6.48
CA PRO A 144 -13.98 -13.27 7.77
C PRO A 144 -12.77 -14.18 7.62
N ASN A 145 -11.80 -14.04 8.52
CA ASN A 145 -10.65 -14.92 8.63
C ASN A 145 -10.77 -15.70 9.95
N THR A 146 -11.15 -16.97 9.85
CA THR A 146 -11.36 -17.88 10.99
C THR A 146 -10.13 -18.73 11.28
#